data_1b236a3062546330d3a8adc18ff63dce
#
_entry.id   1b236a3062546330d3a8adc18ff63dce
#
_cell.length_a   1.000
_cell.length_b   1.000
_cell.length_c   1.000
_cell.angle_alpha   90.00
_cell.angle_beta   90.00
_cell.angle_gamma   90.00
#
_symmetry.space_group_name_H-M   'P 1'
#
loop_
_entity.id
_entity.type
_entity.pdbx_description
1 polymer ?
#
loop_
_entity_poly.entity_id
_entity_poly.type
_entity_poly.pdbx_seq_one_letter_code
_entity_poly.pdbx_strand_id
1 'polypeptide(L)'
;MITRYPPLLFLSFFLLCAHLPSFGQTKLDSLLAVRGFCIGAPKPKGVDPFVTFIHEELAPRKVNTLILRVDFNYQFESHPELRDSVALSRADVKKLVNAAKAHNIRIIPQINLLGHQSWASTTHNLLRVYPEFDETPHVKMPETYKWPNEDGLYCKSYCPLHPGVHKVVFALMDEITEVFEADAFHAGMDEVFYIGDPKCPRCAGHDKAELFAGEVRKIRDHLARNNRELWIWGDRLIDGKATGIGFWEASFNNTHRAIDLIPKDVVICDWHYERPDQTAVYFAMKGFRVITCPWRKPQVALAQVDDMLKFRATATKVMQDRYQGMMQTVWSGSDAFLDGFYGRKVDEEAGENTPWNTFRTMYAKINDLDPPAPAKGRKARKKK
;
A
#
# COMPACT_ATOMS: atom_id res chain seq x y z
N MET A 1 75.43 20.73 -18.07
CA MET A 1 74.57 19.58 -17.67
C MET A 1 73.14 19.98 -17.93
N ILE A 2 72.55 19.46 -18.99
CA ILE A 2 71.20 19.76 -19.40
C ILE A 2 70.34 18.54 -19.06
N THR A 3 69.50 18.68 -18.03
CA THR A 3 68.56 17.64 -17.60
C THR A 3 67.29 17.69 -18.47
N ARG A 4 67.07 16.65 -19.24
CA ARG A 4 65.84 16.46 -20.05
C ARG A 4 64.75 15.82 -19.20
N TYR A 5 63.58 16.44 -19.10
CA TYR A 5 62.35 15.83 -18.54
C TYR A 5 61.60 15.07 -19.64
N PRO A 6 61.00 13.91 -19.36
CA PRO A 6 60.18 13.19 -20.33
C PRO A 6 58.76 13.83 -20.41
N PRO A 7 58.07 13.71 -21.57
CA PRO A 7 56.70 14.25 -21.71
C PRO A 7 55.67 13.37 -20.98
N LEU A 8 54.84 14.03 -20.18
CA LEU A 8 53.62 13.43 -19.62
C LEU A 8 52.61 13.17 -20.73
N LEU A 9 52.28 11.90 -20.96
CA LEU A 9 51.11 11.49 -21.75
C LEU A 9 49.86 11.76 -20.95
N PHE A 10 49.05 12.75 -21.38
CA PHE A 10 47.68 12.93 -20.91
C PHE A 10 46.78 11.85 -21.56
N LEU A 11 46.38 10.83 -20.77
CA LEU A 11 45.41 9.85 -21.16
C LEU A 11 44.00 10.47 -20.93
N SER A 12 43.38 10.99 -22.00
CA SER A 12 42.01 11.50 -21.96
C SER A 12 41.04 10.33 -21.84
N PHE A 13 40.51 10.12 -20.62
CA PHE A 13 39.40 9.20 -20.38
C PHE A 13 38.13 9.84 -20.93
N PHE A 14 37.69 9.42 -22.12
CA PHE A 14 36.35 9.72 -22.60
C PHE A 14 35.36 8.89 -21.78
N LEU A 15 34.69 9.54 -20.79
CA LEU A 15 33.51 8.98 -20.15
C LEU A 15 32.38 8.94 -21.21
N LEU A 16 32.14 7.75 -21.76
CA LEU A 16 30.91 7.47 -22.49
C LEU A 16 29.74 7.52 -21.48
N CYS A 17 29.13 8.69 -21.29
CA CYS A 17 27.82 8.77 -20.64
C CYS A 17 26.80 8.05 -21.54
N ALA A 18 26.54 6.77 -21.24
CA ALA A 18 25.38 6.08 -21.78
C ALA A 18 24.13 6.89 -21.34
N HIS A 19 23.54 7.62 -22.30
CA HIS A 19 22.24 8.24 -22.10
C HIS A 19 21.21 7.10 -21.99
N LEU A 20 20.91 6.70 -20.76
CA LEU A 20 19.69 5.92 -20.51
C LEU A 20 18.53 6.81 -21.00
N PRO A 21 17.59 6.27 -21.78
CA PRO A 21 16.45 7.03 -22.19
C PRO A 21 15.69 7.49 -20.94
N SER A 22 15.75 8.78 -20.64
CA SER A 22 14.84 9.41 -19.70
C SER A 22 13.46 9.29 -20.32
N PHE A 23 12.66 8.35 -19.83
CA PHE A 23 11.23 8.32 -20.14
C PHE A 23 10.66 9.64 -19.63
N GLY A 24 10.33 10.53 -20.55
CA GLY A 24 9.76 11.83 -20.22
C GLY A 24 8.50 11.62 -19.37
N GLN A 25 8.39 12.36 -18.28
CA GLN A 25 7.21 12.36 -17.41
C GLN A 25 5.97 12.60 -18.27
N THR A 26 5.02 11.66 -18.24
CA THR A 26 3.77 11.80 -19.01
C THR A 26 2.90 12.89 -18.37
N LYS A 27 1.95 13.44 -19.16
CA LYS A 27 0.94 14.36 -18.61
C LYS A 27 0.22 13.73 -17.42
N LEU A 28 -0.09 12.45 -17.50
CA LEU A 28 -0.79 11.72 -16.45
C LEU A 28 0.05 11.60 -15.16
N ASP A 29 1.37 11.39 -15.28
CA ASP A 29 2.27 11.36 -14.12
C ASP A 29 2.32 12.72 -13.39
N SER A 30 2.16 13.81 -14.12
CA SER A 30 2.09 15.15 -13.51
C SER A 30 0.77 15.41 -12.79
N LEU A 31 -0.31 14.76 -13.19
CA LEU A 31 -1.64 14.89 -12.59
C LEU A 31 -1.84 13.90 -11.43
N LEU A 32 -1.47 12.64 -11.63
CA LEU A 32 -1.63 11.53 -10.68
C LEU A 32 -0.36 10.68 -10.73
N ALA A 33 0.64 11.02 -9.94
CA ALA A 33 1.92 10.32 -9.89
C ALA A 33 1.76 8.84 -9.51
N VAL A 34 0.80 8.54 -8.63
CA VAL A 34 0.39 7.19 -8.24
C VAL A 34 -0.98 6.88 -8.83
N ARG A 35 -1.04 5.80 -9.60
CA ARG A 35 -2.27 5.17 -10.10
C ARG A 35 -2.21 3.72 -9.62
N GLY A 36 -2.63 3.55 -8.37
CA GLY A 36 -2.37 2.35 -7.60
C GLY A 36 -3.53 1.37 -7.56
N PHE A 37 -3.22 0.09 -7.41
CA PHE A 37 -4.16 -0.98 -7.15
C PHE A 37 -3.66 -1.82 -5.97
N CYS A 38 -4.48 -1.98 -4.93
CA CYS A 38 -4.16 -2.76 -3.74
C CYS A 38 -5.09 -3.96 -3.62
N ILE A 39 -4.53 -5.17 -3.54
CA ILE A 39 -5.30 -6.42 -3.48
C ILE A 39 -4.53 -7.49 -2.69
N GLY A 40 -5.24 -8.49 -2.18
CA GLY A 40 -4.60 -9.68 -1.62
C GLY A 40 -3.75 -10.40 -2.68
N ALA A 41 -2.51 -10.76 -2.32
CA ALA A 41 -1.65 -11.54 -3.20
C ALA A 41 -2.32 -12.86 -3.61
N PRO A 42 -2.17 -13.33 -4.86
CA PRO A 42 -2.76 -14.58 -5.29
C PRO A 42 -2.21 -15.76 -4.45
N LYS A 43 -3.00 -16.81 -4.31
CA LYS A 43 -2.48 -18.10 -3.89
C LYS A 43 -1.71 -18.75 -5.07
N PRO A 44 -0.84 -19.75 -4.86
CA PRO A 44 -0.03 -20.32 -5.95
C PRO A 44 -0.80 -20.68 -7.22
N LYS A 45 -2.01 -21.21 -7.11
CA LYS A 45 -2.88 -21.55 -8.26
C LYS A 45 -3.39 -20.32 -9.02
N GLY A 46 -3.47 -19.16 -8.36
CA GLY A 46 -3.95 -17.91 -8.93
C GLY A 46 -2.84 -17.06 -9.57
N VAL A 47 -1.57 -17.47 -9.50
CA VAL A 47 -0.44 -16.66 -9.99
C VAL A 47 -0.53 -16.42 -11.50
N ASP A 48 -0.68 -17.44 -12.32
CA ASP A 48 -0.73 -17.28 -13.77
C ASP A 48 -1.96 -16.48 -14.25
N PRO A 49 -3.18 -16.71 -13.72
CA PRO A 49 -4.32 -15.81 -13.97
C PRO A 49 -4.07 -14.37 -13.55
N PHE A 50 -3.39 -14.13 -12.44
CA PHE A 50 -3.07 -12.78 -11.99
C PHE A 50 -1.99 -12.10 -12.84
N VAL A 51 -1.01 -12.86 -13.32
CA VAL A 51 -0.04 -12.40 -14.33
C VAL A 51 -0.74 -11.93 -15.60
N THR A 52 -1.72 -12.71 -16.09
CA THR A 52 -2.56 -12.31 -17.23
C THR A 52 -3.30 -11.00 -16.94
N PHE A 53 -3.87 -10.86 -15.75
CA PHE A 53 -4.54 -9.62 -15.33
C PHE A 53 -3.60 -8.41 -15.29
N ILE A 54 -2.35 -8.59 -14.86
CA ILE A 54 -1.33 -7.52 -14.91
C ILE A 54 -1.13 -7.06 -16.36
N HIS A 55 -0.94 -7.99 -17.31
CA HIS A 55 -0.68 -7.67 -18.71
C HIS A 55 -1.88 -7.08 -19.44
N GLU A 56 -3.05 -7.64 -19.24
CA GLU A 56 -4.23 -7.33 -20.05
C GLU A 56 -5.12 -6.24 -19.45
N GLU A 57 -5.06 -6.05 -18.12
CA GLU A 57 -5.98 -5.15 -17.43
C GLU A 57 -5.29 -4.01 -16.67
N LEU A 58 -4.25 -4.29 -15.89
CA LEU A 58 -3.56 -3.23 -15.14
C LEU A 58 -2.74 -2.32 -16.05
N ALA A 59 -1.93 -2.90 -16.91
CA ALA A 59 -1.03 -2.15 -17.80
C ALA A 59 -1.78 -1.25 -18.79
N PRO A 60 -2.82 -1.71 -19.54
CA PRO A 60 -3.57 -0.85 -20.45
C PRO A 60 -4.33 0.28 -19.74
N ARG A 61 -4.65 0.11 -18.44
CA ARG A 61 -5.26 1.14 -17.60
C ARG A 61 -4.27 2.06 -16.94
N LYS A 62 -2.98 1.97 -17.33
CA LYS A 62 -1.90 2.85 -16.87
C LYS A 62 -1.72 2.79 -15.32
N VAL A 63 -2.07 1.66 -14.71
CA VAL A 63 -1.69 1.36 -13.32
C VAL A 63 -0.17 1.33 -13.26
N ASN A 64 0.42 2.05 -12.29
CA ASN A 64 1.87 2.11 -12.13
C ASN A 64 2.35 1.64 -10.76
N THR A 65 1.42 1.38 -9.84
CA THR A 65 1.74 0.92 -8.48
C THR A 65 0.79 -0.20 -8.08
N LEU A 66 1.33 -1.33 -7.70
CA LEU A 66 0.57 -2.51 -7.27
C LEU A 66 0.98 -2.85 -5.83
N ILE A 67 0.05 -2.68 -4.87
CA ILE A 67 0.25 -3.19 -3.52
C ILE A 67 -0.32 -4.60 -3.45
N LEU A 68 0.52 -5.55 -3.09
CA LEU A 68 0.12 -6.94 -2.83
C LEU A 68 0.15 -7.20 -1.33
N ARG A 69 -1.04 -7.41 -0.75
CA ARG A 69 -1.18 -7.81 0.65
C ARG A 69 -0.80 -9.28 0.76
N VAL A 70 0.39 -9.53 1.28
CA VAL A 70 1.00 -10.86 1.36
C VAL A 70 0.73 -11.51 2.71
N ASP A 71 0.92 -10.75 3.80
CA ASP A 71 0.89 -11.25 5.16
C ASP A 71 1.74 -12.54 5.31
N PHE A 72 1.13 -13.68 5.57
CA PHE A 72 1.83 -14.96 5.72
C PHE A 72 1.73 -15.86 4.48
N ASN A 73 1.19 -15.33 3.37
CA ASN A 73 1.05 -16.02 2.09
C ASN A 73 2.36 -16.04 1.26
N TYR A 74 3.50 -16.23 1.92
CA TYR A 74 4.80 -16.47 1.29
C TYR A 74 5.56 -17.55 2.07
N GLN A 75 6.42 -18.30 1.39
CA GLN A 75 7.24 -19.35 2.00
C GLN A 75 8.48 -18.74 2.67
N PHE A 76 8.27 -17.91 3.70
CA PHE A 76 9.36 -17.28 4.44
C PHE A 76 10.41 -18.28 4.90
N GLU A 77 11.69 -18.04 4.59
CA GLU A 77 12.81 -18.83 5.05
C GLU A 77 13.27 -18.39 6.45
N SER A 78 13.15 -17.09 6.74
CA SER A 78 13.50 -16.52 8.04
C SER A 78 12.63 -17.03 9.19
N HIS A 79 11.32 -17.22 8.92
CA HIS A 79 10.32 -17.68 9.90
C HIS A 79 9.35 -18.68 9.27
N PRO A 80 9.80 -19.91 8.98
CA PRO A 80 8.97 -20.93 8.30
C PRO A 80 7.70 -21.31 9.08
N GLU A 81 7.72 -21.17 10.40
CA GLU A 81 6.58 -21.44 11.31
C GLU A 81 5.42 -20.44 11.14
N LEU A 82 5.68 -19.29 10.51
CA LEU A 82 4.65 -18.28 10.25
C LEU A 82 3.94 -18.43 8.90
N ARG A 83 4.40 -19.33 8.04
CA ARG A 83 3.83 -19.53 6.70
C ARG A 83 2.37 -19.98 6.75
N ASP A 84 1.56 -19.52 5.81
CA ASP A 84 0.29 -20.17 5.50
C ASP A 84 0.55 -21.61 4.99
N SER A 85 -0.42 -22.50 5.18
CA SER A 85 -0.34 -23.89 4.69
C SER A 85 -0.19 -23.98 3.16
N VAL A 86 -0.74 -22.99 2.45
CA VAL A 86 -0.59 -22.80 0.99
C VAL A 86 -0.09 -21.40 0.76
N ALA A 87 1.19 -21.25 0.43
CA ALA A 87 1.87 -19.99 0.31
C ALA A 87 2.73 -19.92 -0.96
N LEU A 88 2.91 -18.70 -1.49
CA LEU A 88 3.71 -18.41 -2.67
C LEU A 88 5.17 -18.84 -2.47
N SER A 89 5.72 -19.51 -3.46
CA SER A 89 7.16 -19.75 -3.55
C SER A 89 7.91 -18.52 -4.09
N ARG A 90 9.24 -18.50 -3.93
CA ARG A 90 10.11 -17.49 -4.57
C ARG A 90 9.92 -17.45 -6.11
N ALA A 91 9.68 -18.60 -6.74
CA ALA A 91 9.40 -18.69 -8.17
C ALA A 91 8.07 -18.05 -8.56
N ASP A 92 7.03 -18.22 -7.74
CA ASP A 92 5.73 -17.57 -7.95
C ASP A 92 5.85 -16.05 -7.84
N VAL A 93 6.54 -15.55 -6.82
CA VAL A 93 6.79 -14.11 -6.66
C VAL A 93 7.58 -13.57 -7.86
N LYS A 94 8.58 -14.29 -8.34
CA LYS A 94 9.37 -13.87 -9.50
C LYS A 94 8.53 -13.73 -10.77
N LYS A 95 7.51 -14.57 -11.00
CA LYS A 95 6.55 -14.40 -12.09
C LYS A 95 5.80 -13.08 -11.97
N LEU A 96 5.29 -12.76 -10.78
CA LEU A 96 4.56 -11.50 -10.51
C LEU A 96 5.46 -10.27 -10.76
N VAL A 97 6.68 -10.30 -10.21
CA VAL A 97 7.67 -9.22 -10.36
C VAL A 97 8.02 -9.00 -11.83
N ASN A 98 8.29 -10.07 -12.57
CA ASN A 98 8.62 -9.97 -14.00
C ASN A 98 7.45 -9.39 -14.82
N ALA A 99 6.22 -9.83 -14.55
CA ALA A 99 5.04 -9.32 -15.23
C ALA A 99 4.83 -7.82 -14.97
N ALA A 100 4.97 -7.38 -13.72
CA ALA A 100 4.85 -5.97 -13.36
C ALA A 100 5.96 -5.11 -13.97
N LYS A 101 7.22 -5.56 -13.89
CA LYS A 101 8.37 -4.87 -14.47
C LYS A 101 8.26 -4.68 -15.98
N ALA A 102 7.69 -5.65 -16.70
CA ALA A 102 7.47 -5.56 -18.15
C ALA A 102 6.61 -4.34 -18.54
N HIS A 103 5.86 -3.78 -17.60
CA HIS A 103 4.97 -2.64 -17.80
C HIS A 103 5.32 -1.42 -16.93
N ASN A 104 6.49 -1.42 -16.30
CA ASN A 104 6.91 -0.36 -15.35
C ASN A 104 5.93 -0.20 -14.17
N ILE A 105 5.29 -1.28 -13.73
CA ILE A 105 4.45 -1.31 -12.55
C ILE A 105 5.32 -1.62 -11.33
N ARG A 106 5.37 -0.69 -10.39
CA ARG A 106 6.05 -0.86 -9.10
C ARG A 106 5.23 -1.80 -8.22
N ILE A 107 5.83 -2.86 -7.68
CA ILE A 107 5.18 -3.69 -6.67
C ILE A 107 5.64 -3.26 -5.29
N ILE A 108 4.69 -3.11 -4.37
CA ILE A 108 4.92 -2.83 -2.95
C ILE A 108 4.28 -3.97 -2.16
N PRO A 109 5.06 -4.86 -1.52
CA PRO A 109 4.50 -5.89 -0.66
C PRO A 109 3.96 -5.28 0.63
N GLN A 110 2.86 -5.85 1.15
CA GLN A 110 2.27 -5.49 2.43
C GLN A 110 2.24 -6.69 3.36
N ILE A 111 2.65 -6.45 4.61
CA ILE A 111 2.36 -7.29 5.78
C ILE A 111 1.71 -6.39 6.81
N ASN A 112 0.58 -6.81 7.38
CA ASN A 112 -0.06 -6.05 8.44
C ASN A 112 0.77 -6.10 9.72
N LEU A 113 1.31 -4.96 10.12
CA LEU A 113 2.07 -4.77 11.34
C LEU A 113 1.24 -4.00 12.38
N LEU A 114 1.57 -4.19 13.64
CA LEU A 114 0.90 -3.67 14.83
C LEU A 114 -0.54 -4.17 14.94
N GLY A 115 -1.48 -3.62 14.18
CA GLY A 115 -2.88 -4.07 14.11
C GLY A 115 -3.09 -5.31 13.24
N HIS A 116 -4.35 -5.70 13.08
CA HIS A 116 -4.75 -6.84 12.24
C HIS A 116 -4.02 -8.16 12.55
N GLN A 117 -3.67 -8.41 13.82
CA GLN A 117 -3.13 -9.69 14.25
C GLN A 117 -4.22 -10.73 14.55
N SER A 118 -5.46 -10.34 14.33
CA SER A 118 -6.65 -11.20 14.30
C SER A 118 -7.72 -10.62 13.38
N TRP A 119 -8.65 -11.46 12.95
CA TRP A 119 -9.83 -11.04 12.22
C TRP A 119 -11.01 -11.95 12.58
N ALA A 120 -12.17 -11.35 12.83
CA ALA A 120 -13.37 -12.07 13.25
C ALA A 120 -13.10 -12.96 14.50
N SER A 121 -13.18 -14.28 14.36
CA SER A 121 -12.88 -15.24 15.42
C SER A 121 -11.47 -15.86 15.32
N THR A 122 -10.65 -15.40 14.36
CA THR A 122 -9.36 -16.03 14.04
C THR A 122 -8.18 -15.16 14.45
N THR A 123 -7.27 -15.70 15.24
CA THR A 123 -5.95 -15.12 15.49
C THR A 123 -5.00 -15.46 14.35
N HIS A 124 -4.28 -14.48 13.83
CA HIS A 124 -3.35 -14.65 12.72
C HIS A 124 -2.03 -15.29 13.17
N ASN A 125 -1.21 -15.69 12.19
CA ASN A 125 -0.05 -16.54 12.44
C ASN A 125 0.94 -15.95 13.44
N LEU A 126 1.21 -14.63 13.42
CA LEU A 126 2.16 -14.03 14.35
C LEU A 126 1.78 -14.28 15.81
N LEU A 127 0.56 -13.91 16.22
CA LEU A 127 0.13 -14.11 17.62
C LEU A 127 -0.28 -15.55 17.94
N ARG A 128 -0.54 -16.37 16.91
CA ARG A 128 -0.76 -17.81 17.13
C ARG A 128 0.55 -18.53 17.46
N VAL A 129 1.65 -18.16 16.82
CA VAL A 129 2.97 -18.76 17.00
C VAL A 129 3.71 -18.13 18.17
N TYR A 130 3.59 -16.81 18.32
CA TYR A 130 4.24 -16.01 19.39
C TYR A 130 3.18 -15.30 20.24
N PRO A 131 2.39 -16.05 21.05
CA PRO A 131 1.33 -15.46 21.86
C PRO A 131 1.83 -14.45 22.91
N GLU A 132 3.11 -14.49 23.27
CA GLU A 132 3.76 -13.53 24.15
C GLU A 132 3.87 -12.12 23.55
N PHE A 133 3.68 -11.98 22.23
CA PHE A 133 3.64 -10.68 21.56
C PHE A 133 2.29 -9.99 21.68
N ASP A 134 1.22 -10.71 22.05
CA ASP A 134 -0.12 -10.15 22.14
C ASP A 134 -0.18 -8.99 23.15
N GLU A 135 -0.66 -7.83 22.71
CA GLU A 135 -0.87 -6.65 23.57
C GLU A 135 -1.97 -6.92 24.61
N THR A 136 -2.94 -7.76 24.27
CA THR A 136 -4.14 -8.02 25.07
C THR A 136 -4.44 -9.52 25.23
N PRO A 137 -3.53 -10.32 25.85
CA PRO A 137 -3.74 -11.77 25.96
C PRO A 137 -4.94 -12.14 26.85
N HIS A 138 -5.43 -11.21 27.67
CA HIS A 138 -6.63 -11.38 28.49
C HIS A 138 -7.93 -11.20 27.70
N VAL A 139 -7.88 -10.58 26.53
CA VAL A 139 -9.03 -10.43 25.63
C VAL A 139 -9.15 -11.70 24.79
N LYS A 140 -10.25 -12.42 24.96
CA LYS A 140 -10.50 -13.67 24.22
C LYS A 140 -11.24 -13.37 22.90
N MET A 141 -10.81 -14.02 21.83
CA MET A 141 -11.54 -13.98 20.58
C MET A 141 -12.90 -14.66 20.74
N PRO A 142 -13.98 -14.14 20.11
CA PRO A 142 -15.30 -14.75 20.18
C PRO A 142 -15.30 -16.12 19.48
N GLU A 143 -16.03 -17.10 20.02
CA GLU A 143 -16.22 -18.39 19.36
C GLU A 143 -17.00 -18.24 18.03
N THR A 144 -17.97 -17.33 18.03
CA THR A 144 -18.77 -16.99 16.86
C THR A 144 -18.72 -15.50 16.60
N TYR A 145 -18.23 -15.14 15.40
CA TYR A 145 -18.21 -13.75 14.98
C TYR A 145 -19.60 -13.23 14.68
N LYS A 146 -19.90 -12.02 15.18
CA LYS A 146 -21.12 -11.29 14.86
C LYS A 146 -20.74 -9.90 14.37
N TRP A 147 -21.41 -9.44 13.33
CA TRP A 147 -21.27 -8.08 12.82
C TRP A 147 -22.54 -7.27 13.14
N PRO A 148 -22.43 -6.01 13.57
CA PRO A 148 -21.20 -5.30 13.93
C PRO A 148 -20.55 -5.83 15.22
N ASN A 149 -19.22 -5.81 15.27
CA ASN A 149 -18.46 -6.13 16.47
C ASN A 149 -18.20 -4.82 17.23
N GLU A 150 -19.01 -4.55 18.24
CA GLU A 150 -18.95 -3.31 19.02
C GLU A 150 -17.66 -3.15 19.82
N ASP A 151 -17.07 -4.26 20.23
CA ASP A 151 -15.85 -4.27 21.06
C ASP A 151 -14.56 -4.16 20.25
N GLY A 152 -14.59 -4.18 18.91
CA GLY A 152 -13.40 -4.14 18.06
C GLY A 152 -12.46 -5.34 18.22
N LEU A 153 -12.91 -6.42 18.83
CA LEU A 153 -12.09 -7.60 19.19
C LEU A 153 -11.46 -8.34 18.01
N TYR A 154 -11.97 -8.13 16.80
CA TYR A 154 -11.47 -8.82 15.63
C TYR A 154 -10.11 -8.30 15.14
N CYS A 155 -9.63 -7.16 15.62
CA CYS A 155 -8.35 -6.57 15.25
C CYS A 155 -7.42 -6.46 16.45
N LYS A 156 -6.81 -7.57 16.89
CA LYS A 156 -5.78 -7.56 17.92
C LYS A 156 -4.50 -6.90 17.40
N SER A 157 -3.68 -6.43 18.34
CA SER A 157 -2.36 -5.85 18.05
C SER A 157 -1.27 -6.63 18.77
N TYR A 158 -0.06 -6.61 18.21
CA TYR A 158 1.11 -6.99 19.01
C TYR A 158 1.58 -5.83 19.91
N CYS A 159 2.27 -6.15 20.99
CA CYS A 159 2.87 -5.17 21.89
C CYS A 159 4.09 -4.53 21.23
N PRO A 160 4.08 -3.21 20.88
CA PRO A 160 5.19 -2.54 20.20
C PRO A 160 6.44 -2.38 21.06
N LEU A 161 6.32 -2.63 22.37
CA LEU A 161 7.43 -2.60 23.32
C LEU A 161 7.96 -3.99 23.69
N HIS A 162 7.42 -5.06 23.07
CA HIS A 162 7.95 -6.40 23.32
C HIS A 162 9.36 -6.56 22.70
N PRO A 163 10.39 -6.96 23.47
CA PRO A 163 11.79 -6.96 23.02
C PRO A 163 12.07 -7.94 21.85
N GLY A 164 11.22 -8.96 21.67
CA GLY A 164 11.35 -9.97 20.63
C GLY A 164 10.62 -9.65 19.32
N VAL A 165 9.57 -8.82 19.37
CA VAL A 165 8.67 -8.66 18.21
C VAL A 165 9.40 -8.13 16.96
N HIS A 166 10.27 -7.13 17.12
CA HIS A 166 10.99 -6.52 15.99
C HIS A 166 12.02 -7.45 15.34
N LYS A 167 12.54 -8.46 16.07
CA LYS A 167 13.42 -9.47 15.45
C LYS A 167 12.65 -10.27 14.40
N VAL A 168 11.39 -10.61 14.70
CA VAL A 168 10.55 -11.40 13.79
C VAL A 168 10.03 -10.52 12.66
N VAL A 169 9.36 -9.42 12.97
CA VAL A 169 8.70 -8.62 11.92
C VAL A 169 9.69 -7.98 10.95
N PHE A 170 10.88 -7.57 11.42
CA PHE A 170 11.91 -7.02 10.52
C PHE A 170 12.53 -8.09 9.62
N ALA A 171 12.71 -9.32 10.11
CA ALA A 171 13.16 -10.41 9.27
C ALA A 171 12.16 -10.73 8.14
N LEU A 172 10.85 -10.74 8.46
CA LEU A 172 9.80 -10.88 7.44
C LEU A 172 9.80 -9.72 6.44
N MET A 173 9.96 -8.49 6.93
CA MET A 173 10.01 -7.28 6.06
C MET A 173 11.20 -7.31 5.11
N ASP A 174 12.38 -7.66 5.61
CA ASP A 174 13.60 -7.72 4.80
C ASP A 174 13.47 -8.79 3.71
N GLU A 175 13.01 -9.99 4.07
CA GLU A 175 12.85 -11.08 3.13
C GLU A 175 11.79 -10.77 2.06
N ILE A 176 10.63 -10.24 2.46
CA ILE A 176 9.55 -9.95 1.50
C ILE A 176 9.91 -8.80 0.56
N THR A 177 10.57 -7.77 1.06
CA THR A 177 11.01 -6.65 0.20
C THR A 177 12.13 -7.06 -0.74
N GLU A 178 13.01 -7.96 -0.33
CA GLU A 178 14.05 -8.52 -1.19
C GLU A 178 13.44 -9.38 -2.32
N VAL A 179 12.57 -10.34 -1.99
CA VAL A 179 12.02 -11.26 -2.97
C VAL A 179 11.11 -10.56 -4.00
N PHE A 180 10.42 -9.49 -3.61
CA PHE A 180 9.63 -8.64 -4.51
C PHE A 180 10.49 -7.59 -5.23
N GLU A 181 11.80 -7.51 -4.94
CA GLU A 181 12.70 -6.49 -5.49
C GLU A 181 12.14 -5.07 -5.28
N ALA A 182 11.54 -4.83 -4.10
CA ALA A 182 10.76 -3.65 -3.78
C ALA A 182 11.61 -2.55 -3.15
N ASP A 183 11.32 -1.31 -3.54
CA ASP A 183 11.89 -0.07 -3.00
C ASP A 183 11.00 0.59 -1.93
N ALA A 184 9.86 -0.04 -1.62
CA ALA A 184 8.94 0.35 -0.56
C ALA A 184 8.29 -0.86 0.08
N PHE A 185 7.74 -0.64 1.26
CA PHE A 185 6.97 -1.61 2.02
C PHE A 185 5.72 -0.93 2.60
N HIS A 186 4.58 -1.61 2.53
CA HIS A 186 3.35 -1.16 3.17
C HIS A 186 3.14 -1.94 4.48
N ALA A 187 3.15 -1.23 5.59
CA ALA A 187 3.09 -1.86 6.91
C ALA A 187 1.66 -2.11 7.43
N GLY A 188 0.62 -1.75 6.66
CA GLY A 188 -0.75 -1.75 7.18
C GLY A 188 -0.92 -0.68 8.24
N MET A 189 -0.96 -1.07 9.51
CA MET A 189 -1.09 -0.20 10.70
C MET A 189 -2.47 0.47 10.82
N ASP A 190 -3.45 -0.02 10.08
CA ASP A 190 -4.85 0.36 10.19
C ASP A 190 -5.54 -0.34 11.37
N GLU A 191 -6.66 0.22 11.78
CA GLU A 191 -7.57 -0.35 12.78
C GLU A 191 -6.89 -0.84 14.07
N VAL A 192 -5.86 -0.11 14.52
CA VAL A 192 -5.16 -0.38 15.79
C VAL A 192 -6.05 0.08 16.96
N PHE A 193 -6.94 -0.80 17.39
CA PHE A 193 -7.85 -0.53 18.50
C PHE A 193 -7.21 -0.79 19.85
N TYR A 194 -6.40 -1.84 19.96
CA TYR A 194 -5.68 -2.24 21.16
C TYR A 194 -4.24 -1.75 21.10
N ILE A 195 -3.94 -0.74 21.90
CA ILE A 195 -2.59 -0.21 22.13
C ILE A 195 -2.56 0.52 23.48
N GLY A 196 -1.49 0.34 24.25
CA GLY A 196 -1.36 0.94 25.55
C GLY A 196 -2.39 0.39 26.54
N ASP A 197 -2.65 -0.92 26.47
CA ASP A 197 -3.58 -1.60 27.37
C ASP A 197 -3.07 -1.53 28.80
N PRO A 198 -3.94 -1.18 29.81
CA PRO A 198 -3.52 -1.06 31.20
C PRO A 198 -3.05 -2.39 31.83
N LYS A 199 -3.36 -3.54 31.23
CA LYS A 199 -2.88 -4.85 31.67
C LYS A 199 -1.64 -5.32 30.93
N CYS A 200 -1.22 -4.63 29.88
CA CYS A 200 0.04 -4.95 29.21
C CYS A 200 1.22 -4.52 30.10
N PRO A 201 2.11 -5.43 30.51
CA PRO A 201 3.20 -5.11 31.45
C PRO A 201 4.23 -4.14 30.88
N ARG A 202 4.20 -3.85 29.59
CA ARG A 202 5.15 -2.97 28.89
C ARG A 202 4.52 -1.68 28.43
N CYS A 203 3.26 -1.73 27.94
CA CYS A 203 2.58 -0.58 27.37
C CYS A 203 1.71 0.19 28.36
N ALA A 204 1.40 -0.40 29.54
CA ALA A 204 0.57 0.25 30.55
C ALA A 204 1.15 1.60 30.97
N GLY A 205 0.30 2.63 31.01
CA GLY A 205 0.69 3.99 31.39
C GLY A 205 1.40 4.81 30.32
N HIS A 206 1.75 4.22 29.18
CA HIS A 206 2.29 4.97 28.06
C HIS A 206 1.20 5.66 27.23
N ASP A 207 1.53 6.82 26.66
CA ASP A 207 0.66 7.53 25.76
C ASP A 207 0.48 6.74 24.45
N LYS A 208 -0.76 6.54 24.02
CA LYS A 208 -1.08 5.73 22.84
C LYS A 208 -0.55 6.31 21.52
N ALA A 209 -0.53 7.64 21.40
CA ALA A 209 0.05 8.30 20.25
C ALA A 209 1.58 8.14 20.21
N GLU A 210 2.24 8.19 21.35
CA GLU A 210 3.69 7.95 21.45
C GLU A 210 4.04 6.50 21.11
N LEU A 211 3.24 5.53 21.57
CA LEU A 211 3.41 4.11 21.24
C LEU A 211 3.26 3.89 19.72
N PHE A 212 2.19 4.42 19.12
CA PHE A 212 1.94 4.31 17.68
C PHE A 212 3.05 4.99 16.86
N ALA A 213 3.41 6.23 17.22
CA ALA A 213 4.48 6.95 16.55
C ALA A 213 5.84 6.29 16.72
N GLY A 214 6.10 5.72 17.88
CA GLY A 214 7.31 4.95 18.18
C GLY A 214 7.45 3.74 17.27
N GLU A 215 6.35 3.04 17.02
CA GLU A 215 6.32 1.89 16.12
C GLU A 215 6.54 2.31 14.66
N VAL A 216 5.85 3.36 14.20
CA VAL A 216 6.07 3.92 12.85
C VAL A 216 7.54 4.30 12.65
N ARG A 217 8.15 4.99 13.64
CA ARG A 217 9.58 5.39 13.56
C ARG A 217 10.50 4.17 13.43
N LYS A 218 10.31 3.14 14.25
CA LYS A 218 11.15 1.93 14.21
C LYS A 218 11.08 1.23 12.86
N ILE A 219 9.88 1.05 12.30
CA ILE A 219 9.65 0.42 11.00
C ILE A 219 10.29 1.28 9.90
N ARG A 220 10.02 2.61 9.90
CA ARG A 220 10.59 3.53 8.91
C ARG A 220 12.12 3.57 8.96
N ASP A 221 12.72 3.65 10.14
CA ASP A 221 14.17 3.73 10.29
C ASP A 221 14.84 2.41 9.88
N HIS A 222 14.17 1.27 10.08
CA HIS A 222 14.65 -0.01 9.58
C HIS A 222 14.66 -0.05 8.05
N LEU A 223 13.56 0.33 7.39
CA LEU A 223 13.45 0.38 5.92
C LEU A 223 14.42 1.38 5.29
N ALA A 224 14.62 2.53 5.91
CA ALA A 224 15.49 3.59 5.41
C ALA A 224 16.97 3.17 5.33
N ARG A 225 17.42 2.18 6.11
CA ARG A 225 18.79 1.63 6.01
C ARG A 225 19.07 1.02 4.64
N ASN A 226 18.02 0.55 3.97
CA ASN A 226 18.07 -0.03 2.64
C ASN A 226 17.42 0.88 1.57
N ASN A 227 17.27 2.18 1.86
CA ASN A 227 16.63 3.17 0.98
C ASN A 227 15.22 2.77 0.54
N ARG A 228 14.44 2.14 1.43
CA ARG A 228 13.06 1.74 1.18
C ARG A 228 12.10 2.70 1.85
N GLU A 229 11.00 3.03 1.16
CA GLU A 229 9.93 3.88 1.69
C GLU A 229 8.98 3.08 2.60
N LEU A 230 8.44 3.75 3.62
CA LEU A 230 7.34 3.23 4.42
C LEU A 230 6.01 3.82 3.94
N TRP A 231 5.03 2.95 3.69
CA TRP A 231 3.64 3.28 3.41
C TRP A 231 2.74 2.71 4.51
N ILE A 232 1.75 3.48 4.97
CA ILE A 232 0.78 3.06 6.01
C ILE A 232 -0.62 3.56 5.68
N TRP A 233 -1.63 2.91 6.24
CA TRP A 233 -3.00 3.43 6.23
C TRP A 233 -3.13 4.64 7.17
N GLY A 234 -4.02 5.59 6.82
CA GLY A 234 -4.11 6.90 7.48
C GLY A 234 -5.10 6.98 8.65
N ASP A 235 -6.01 6.04 8.79
CA ASP A 235 -7.16 6.09 9.71
C ASP A 235 -6.78 6.37 11.17
N ARG A 236 -5.71 5.78 11.67
CA ARG A 236 -5.28 6.01 13.07
C ARG A 236 -4.69 7.39 13.33
N LEU A 237 -4.50 8.21 12.29
CA LEU A 237 -3.99 9.58 12.35
C LEU A 237 -5.10 10.65 12.25
N ILE A 238 -6.35 10.24 12.13
CA ILE A 238 -7.54 11.12 12.04
C ILE A 238 -8.28 11.07 13.39
N ASP A 239 -8.68 12.23 13.93
CA ASP A 239 -9.51 12.31 15.14
C ASP A 239 -10.98 12.03 14.78
N GLY A 240 -11.48 10.84 15.11
CA GLY A 240 -12.84 10.43 14.84
C GLY A 240 -13.87 11.23 15.64
N LYS A 241 -13.53 11.73 16.84
CA LYS A 241 -14.43 12.55 17.66
C LYS A 241 -14.60 13.95 17.09
N ALA A 242 -13.51 14.55 16.61
CA ALA A 242 -13.54 15.89 16.06
C ALA A 242 -14.17 15.93 14.66
N THR A 243 -13.95 14.88 13.84
CA THR A 243 -14.40 14.84 12.44
C THR A 243 -15.80 14.24 12.25
N GLY A 244 -16.27 13.41 13.19
CA GLY A 244 -17.48 12.62 13.02
C GLY A 244 -17.32 11.46 12.02
N ILE A 245 -16.09 11.18 11.57
CA ILE A 245 -15.78 10.00 10.75
C ILE A 245 -15.91 8.76 11.62
N GLY A 246 -16.44 7.68 11.07
CA GLY A 246 -16.80 6.48 11.79
C GLY A 246 -15.61 5.75 12.45
N PHE A 247 -15.91 4.87 13.38
CA PHE A 247 -14.96 4.15 14.22
C PHE A 247 -13.88 3.37 13.44
N TRP A 248 -14.21 2.88 12.25
CA TRP A 248 -13.26 2.16 11.40
C TRP A 248 -12.27 3.11 10.71
N GLU A 249 -12.77 4.19 10.14
CA GLU A 249 -12.01 5.11 9.28
C GLU A 249 -11.30 6.22 10.05
N ALA A 250 -11.37 6.22 11.40
CA ALA A 250 -10.72 7.22 12.25
C ALA A 250 -10.42 6.70 13.66
N SER A 251 -9.51 7.37 14.37
CA SER A 251 -9.11 7.02 15.73
C SER A 251 -10.08 7.55 16.78
N PHE A 252 -10.50 6.68 17.69
CA PHE A 252 -11.24 7.02 18.91
C PHE A 252 -10.44 6.74 20.18
N ASN A 253 -9.24 6.23 20.06
CA ASN A 253 -8.34 5.85 21.15
C ASN A 253 -7.13 6.78 21.35
N ASN A 254 -7.20 8.01 20.79
CA ASN A 254 -6.19 9.07 20.86
C ASN A 254 -4.87 8.83 20.10
N THR A 255 -4.78 7.82 19.24
CA THR A 255 -3.61 7.61 18.37
C THR A 255 -3.45 8.71 17.32
N HIS A 256 -4.53 9.46 16.97
CA HIS A 256 -4.51 10.53 15.97
C HIS A 256 -3.44 11.60 16.22
N ARG A 257 -3.06 11.86 17.49
CA ARG A 257 -1.99 12.80 17.83
C ARG A 257 -0.61 12.36 17.33
N ALA A 258 -0.44 11.09 16.95
CA ALA A 258 0.80 10.58 16.37
C ALA A 258 1.16 11.26 15.03
N ILE A 259 0.21 11.89 14.36
CA ILE A 259 0.45 12.59 13.09
C ILE A 259 1.56 13.65 13.18
N ASP A 260 1.70 14.30 14.33
CA ASP A 260 2.74 15.30 14.55
C ASP A 260 4.06 14.69 15.05
N LEU A 261 4.07 13.41 15.41
CA LEU A 261 5.20 12.71 15.99
C LEU A 261 5.94 11.78 15.01
N ILE A 262 5.30 11.40 13.90
CA ILE A 262 5.89 10.49 12.90
C ILE A 262 6.71 11.24 11.84
N PRO A 263 7.73 10.59 11.23
CA PRO A 263 8.53 11.15 10.16
C PRO A 263 7.68 11.53 8.94
N LYS A 264 7.99 12.68 8.31
CA LYS A 264 7.18 13.23 7.22
C LYS A 264 7.44 12.61 5.84
N ASP A 265 8.40 11.74 5.72
CA ASP A 265 8.69 10.95 4.53
C ASP A 265 7.87 9.65 4.42
N VAL A 266 7.10 9.30 5.46
CA VAL A 266 6.10 8.24 5.40
C VAL A 266 4.98 8.61 4.42
N VAL A 267 4.56 7.66 3.58
CA VAL A 267 3.44 7.85 2.64
C VAL A 267 2.14 7.39 3.29
N ILE A 268 1.14 8.26 3.26
CA ILE A 268 -0.16 7.98 3.84
C ILE A 268 -1.14 7.49 2.76
N CYS A 269 -1.70 6.31 2.97
CA CYS A 269 -2.79 5.75 2.19
C CYS A 269 -4.11 6.05 2.92
N ASP A 270 -4.84 7.04 2.42
CA ASP A 270 -6.02 7.64 3.04
C ASP A 270 -7.28 6.97 2.50
N TRP A 271 -7.88 6.04 3.24
CA TRP A 271 -8.99 5.23 2.78
C TRP A 271 -10.34 5.69 3.36
N HIS A 272 -11.30 5.95 2.46
CA HIS A 272 -12.69 6.25 2.77
C HIS A 272 -13.60 5.61 1.73
N TYR A 273 -14.62 4.88 2.18
CA TYR A 273 -15.41 3.98 1.33
C TYR A 273 -16.84 4.41 1.13
N GLU A 274 -17.41 5.07 2.13
CA GLU A 274 -18.82 5.43 2.11
C GLU A 274 -19.06 6.85 1.55
N ARG A 275 -18.10 7.76 1.77
CA ARG A 275 -18.09 9.15 1.34
C ARG A 275 -16.72 9.55 0.80
N PRO A 276 -16.62 10.55 -0.08
CA PRO A 276 -15.36 11.14 -0.49
C PRO A 276 -14.88 12.17 0.54
N ASP A 277 -14.53 11.71 1.75
CA ASP A 277 -14.03 12.60 2.81
C ASP A 277 -12.73 13.28 2.38
N GLN A 278 -12.60 14.59 2.65
CA GLN A 278 -11.49 15.42 2.16
C GLN A 278 -10.28 15.42 3.09
N THR A 279 -10.00 14.30 3.72
CA THR A 279 -8.91 14.08 4.68
C THR A 279 -7.53 14.13 4.05
N ALA A 280 -7.41 13.90 2.74
CA ALA A 280 -6.16 14.08 2.01
C ALA A 280 -5.57 15.48 2.18
N VAL A 281 -6.41 16.52 2.28
CA VAL A 281 -5.97 17.90 2.54
C VAL A 281 -5.32 18.01 3.92
N TYR A 282 -5.89 17.37 4.92
CA TYR A 282 -5.32 17.36 6.27
C TYR A 282 -3.92 16.73 6.29
N PHE A 283 -3.73 15.57 5.66
CA PHE A 283 -2.43 14.93 5.57
C PHE A 283 -1.40 15.77 4.81
N ALA A 284 -1.80 16.35 3.68
CA ALA A 284 -0.93 17.23 2.92
C ALA A 284 -0.53 18.48 3.72
N MET A 285 -1.44 19.10 4.48
CA MET A 285 -1.14 20.24 5.37
C MET A 285 -0.20 19.83 6.50
N LYS A 286 -0.28 18.59 6.99
CA LYS A 286 0.65 18.04 8.00
C LYS A 286 2.02 17.65 7.43
N GLY A 287 2.23 17.79 6.12
CA GLY A 287 3.53 17.59 5.47
C GLY A 287 3.73 16.23 4.82
N PHE A 288 2.71 15.39 4.76
CA PHE A 288 2.80 14.04 4.20
C PHE A 288 2.49 13.99 2.71
N ARG A 289 3.10 13.04 2.03
CA ARG A 289 2.60 12.53 0.74
C ARG A 289 1.37 11.66 1.02
N VAL A 290 0.30 11.87 0.27
CA VAL A 290 -0.99 11.21 0.47
C VAL A 290 -1.55 10.65 -0.82
N ILE A 291 -2.16 9.47 -0.73
CA ILE A 291 -2.85 8.76 -1.80
C ILE A 291 -4.25 8.46 -1.30
N THR A 292 -5.29 8.84 -2.06
CA THR A 292 -6.67 8.54 -1.68
C THR A 292 -7.08 7.14 -2.16
N CYS A 293 -7.75 6.38 -1.30
CA CYS A 293 -7.94 4.94 -1.48
C CYS A 293 -9.43 4.55 -1.40
N PRO A 294 -10.19 4.59 -2.51
CA PRO A 294 -11.56 4.06 -2.59
C PRO A 294 -11.60 2.54 -2.62
N TRP A 295 -12.79 1.97 -2.40
CA TRP A 295 -13.01 0.53 -2.47
C TRP A 295 -14.01 0.14 -3.58
N ARG A 296 -15.30 -0.01 -3.23
CA ARG A 296 -16.31 -0.67 -4.07
C ARG A 296 -17.44 0.23 -4.59
N LYS A 297 -17.48 1.49 -4.18
CA LYS A 297 -18.51 2.45 -4.64
C LYS A 297 -17.94 3.32 -5.77
N PRO A 298 -18.38 3.11 -7.04
CA PRO A 298 -17.87 3.87 -8.17
C PRO A 298 -18.01 5.39 -7.99
N GLN A 299 -19.14 5.87 -7.47
CA GLN A 299 -19.38 7.29 -7.29
C GLN A 299 -18.42 7.93 -6.29
N VAL A 300 -18.09 7.21 -5.20
CA VAL A 300 -17.09 7.68 -4.22
C VAL A 300 -15.71 7.75 -4.86
N ALA A 301 -15.33 6.70 -5.62
CA ALA A 301 -14.04 6.67 -6.32
C ALA A 301 -13.92 7.80 -7.36
N LEU A 302 -14.98 8.06 -8.14
CA LEU A 302 -14.97 9.14 -9.13
C LEU A 302 -14.86 10.52 -8.48
N ALA A 303 -15.57 10.76 -7.37
CA ALA A 303 -15.49 12.01 -6.61
C ALA A 303 -14.10 12.20 -6.01
N GLN A 304 -13.50 11.16 -5.46
CA GLN A 304 -12.12 11.21 -4.92
C GLN A 304 -11.08 11.48 -6.02
N VAL A 305 -11.27 10.99 -7.26
CA VAL A 305 -10.40 11.37 -8.41
C VAL A 305 -10.50 12.86 -8.67
N ASP A 306 -11.72 13.41 -8.74
CA ASP A 306 -11.94 14.85 -8.98
C ASP A 306 -11.35 15.71 -7.86
N ASP A 307 -11.53 15.30 -6.61
CA ASP A 307 -10.97 15.99 -5.44
C ASP A 307 -9.44 15.98 -5.48
N MET A 308 -8.80 14.85 -5.76
CA MET A 308 -7.35 14.75 -5.86
C MET A 308 -6.79 15.68 -6.95
N LEU A 309 -7.41 15.69 -8.13
CA LEU A 309 -7.04 16.59 -9.23
C LEU A 309 -7.20 18.06 -8.83
N LYS A 310 -8.33 18.41 -8.20
CA LYS A 310 -8.61 19.75 -7.72
C LYS A 310 -7.63 20.20 -6.65
N PHE A 311 -7.36 19.36 -5.63
CA PHE A 311 -6.43 19.67 -4.56
C PHE A 311 -5.04 19.94 -5.12
N ARG A 312 -4.56 19.07 -6.03
CA ARG A 312 -3.28 19.24 -6.67
C ARG A 312 -3.22 20.54 -7.50
N ALA A 313 -4.24 20.82 -8.31
CA ALA A 313 -4.29 21.99 -9.19
C ALA A 313 -4.35 23.33 -8.45
N THR A 314 -5.00 23.37 -7.28
CA THR A 314 -5.23 24.58 -6.49
C THR A 314 -4.28 24.76 -5.31
N ALA A 315 -3.43 23.77 -5.05
CA ALA A 315 -2.48 23.78 -3.96
C ALA A 315 -1.30 24.74 -4.23
N THR A 316 -0.63 25.16 -3.16
CA THR A 316 0.66 25.83 -3.29
C THR A 316 1.68 24.88 -3.94
N LYS A 317 2.69 25.44 -4.60
CA LYS A 317 3.75 24.63 -5.24
C LYS A 317 4.38 23.60 -4.30
N VAL A 318 4.55 23.95 -3.02
CA VAL A 318 5.10 23.03 -2.00
C VAL A 318 4.16 21.88 -1.69
N MET A 319 2.85 22.10 -1.75
CA MET A 319 1.85 21.07 -1.44
C MET A 319 1.48 20.20 -2.64
N GLN A 320 1.65 20.69 -3.87
CA GLN A 320 1.27 19.93 -5.08
C GLN A 320 1.85 18.52 -5.09
N ASP A 321 3.13 18.39 -4.75
CA ASP A 321 3.83 17.11 -4.76
C ASP A 321 3.47 16.18 -3.58
N ARG A 322 2.68 16.67 -2.63
CA ARG A 322 2.13 15.86 -1.55
C ARG A 322 0.88 15.09 -1.98
N TYR A 323 0.11 15.62 -2.91
CA TYR A 323 -1.05 14.96 -3.50
C TYR A 323 -0.61 13.99 -4.58
N GLN A 324 -0.38 12.72 -4.21
CA GLN A 324 0.27 11.72 -5.07
C GLN A 324 -0.67 11.08 -6.08
N GLY A 325 -1.93 10.88 -5.75
CA GLY A 325 -2.88 10.24 -6.66
C GLY A 325 -3.87 9.32 -5.99
N MET A 326 -4.23 8.26 -6.70
CA MET A 326 -5.30 7.34 -6.34
C MET A 326 -4.79 5.91 -6.24
N MET A 327 -5.39 5.12 -5.35
CA MET A 327 -5.16 3.69 -5.26
C MET A 327 -6.46 2.97 -4.89
N GLN A 328 -7.04 2.22 -5.82
CA GLN A 328 -8.19 1.41 -5.45
C GLN A 328 -7.76 0.27 -4.51
N THR A 329 -8.54 0.06 -3.45
CA THR A 329 -8.39 -1.07 -2.54
C THR A 329 -9.38 -2.18 -2.86
N VAL A 330 -8.95 -3.43 -2.71
CA VAL A 330 -9.78 -4.63 -2.85
C VAL A 330 -9.52 -5.54 -1.66
N TRP A 331 -10.48 -5.69 -0.78
CA TRP A 331 -10.32 -6.45 0.46
C TRP A 331 -10.55 -7.97 0.31
N SER A 332 -11.13 -8.41 -0.81
CA SER A 332 -11.17 -9.83 -1.16
C SER A 332 -9.79 -10.33 -1.65
N GLY A 333 -9.62 -11.65 -1.70
CA GLY A 333 -8.48 -12.23 -2.41
C GLY A 333 -8.55 -12.01 -3.92
N SER A 334 -7.40 -12.12 -4.60
CA SER A 334 -7.29 -11.94 -6.05
C SER A 334 -8.23 -12.85 -6.84
N ASP A 335 -8.36 -14.12 -6.46
CA ASP A 335 -9.22 -15.08 -7.18
C ASP A 335 -10.68 -14.63 -7.17
N ALA A 336 -11.21 -14.23 -6.00
CA ALA A 336 -12.58 -13.76 -5.87
C ALA A 336 -12.83 -12.45 -6.66
N PHE A 337 -11.84 -11.55 -6.70
CA PHE A 337 -11.92 -10.34 -7.50
C PHE A 337 -11.93 -10.68 -9.00
N LEU A 338 -11.04 -11.55 -9.47
CA LEU A 338 -10.97 -11.96 -10.87
C LEU A 338 -12.25 -12.69 -11.32
N ASP A 339 -12.85 -13.50 -10.44
CA ASP A 339 -14.13 -14.15 -10.74
C ASP A 339 -15.26 -13.13 -10.97
N GLY A 340 -15.36 -12.10 -10.11
CA GLY A 340 -16.30 -11.01 -10.33
C GLY A 340 -15.97 -10.16 -11.54
N PHE A 341 -14.68 -9.84 -11.73
CA PHE A 341 -14.21 -9.03 -12.85
C PHE A 341 -14.50 -9.67 -14.21
N TYR A 342 -14.29 -10.99 -14.36
CA TYR A 342 -14.55 -11.72 -15.60
C TYR A 342 -15.98 -12.29 -15.69
N GLY A 343 -16.87 -11.93 -14.76
CA GLY A 343 -18.27 -12.34 -14.77
C GLY A 343 -18.51 -13.82 -14.46
N ARG A 344 -17.53 -14.50 -13.85
CA ARG A 344 -17.68 -15.89 -13.39
C ARG A 344 -18.48 -16.01 -12.09
N LYS A 345 -18.54 -14.92 -11.33
CA LYS A 345 -19.37 -14.77 -10.13
C LYS A 345 -20.11 -13.42 -10.20
N VAL A 346 -21.42 -13.45 -9.95
CA VAL A 346 -22.27 -12.27 -9.86
C VAL A 346 -22.59 -12.00 -8.40
N ASP A 347 -22.54 -10.74 -7.99
CA ASP A 347 -22.98 -10.27 -6.68
C ASP A 347 -24.23 -9.41 -6.90
N GLU A 348 -25.38 -10.09 -6.94
CA GLU A 348 -26.69 -9.45 -7.22
C GLU A 348 -27.10 -8.46 -6.14
N GLU A 349 -26.71 -8.70 -4.88
CA GLU A 349 -27.05 -7.82 -3.76
C GLU A 349 -26.27 -6.50 -3.80
N ALA A 350 -25.04 -6.54 -4.28
CA ALA A 350 -24.17 -5.35 -4.37
C ALA A 350 -24.56 -4.41 -5.52
N GLY A 351 -25.28 -4.89 -6.54
CA GLY A 351 -25.62 -4.12 -7.73
C GLY A 351 -24.39 -3.54 -8.41
N GLU A 352 -24.34 -2.21 -8.56
CA GLU A 352 -23.18 -1.52 -9.14
C GLU A 352 -22.01 -1.33 -8.16
N ASN A 353 -22.23 -1.51 -6.86
CA ASN A 353 -21.24 -1.25 -5.81
C ASN A 353 -20.31 -2.45 -5.61
N THR A 354 -19.58 -2.82 -6.65
CA THR A 354 -18.60 -3.89 -6.62
C THR A 354 -17.18 -3.40 -6.83
N PRO A 355 -16.14 -4.06 -6.29
CA PRO A 355 -14.76 -3.66 -6.51
C PRO A 355 -14.37 -3.68 -8.00
N TRP A 356 -14.87 -4.65 -8.76
CA TRP A 356 -14.54 -4.75 -10.20
C TRP A 356 -15.24 -3.69 -11.05
N ASN A 357 -16.46 -3.26 -10.67
CA ASN A 357 -17.11 -2.15 -11.35
C ASN A 357 -16.43 -0.81 -11.02
N THR A 358 -16.06 -0.60 -9.76
CA THR A 358 -15.25 0.56 -9.35
C THR A 358 -13.92 0.58 -10.10
N PHE A 359 -13.25 -0.55 -10.25
CA PHE A 359 -12.02 -0.67 -11.02
C PHE A 359 -12.20 -0.18 -12.45
N ARG A 360 -13.18 -0.72 -13.17
CA ARG A 360 -13.46 -0.30 -14.55
C ARG A 360 -13.75 1.18 -14.66
N THR A 361 -14.62 1.69 -13.79
CA THR A 361 -15.13 3.07 -13.85
C THR A 361 -14.04 4.09 -13.48
N MET A 362 -13.31 3.86 -12.39
CA MET A 362 -12.27 4.76 -11.91
C MET A 362 -11.12 4.86 -12.92
N TYR A 363 -10.63 3.72 -13.42
CA TYR A 363 -9.51 3.73 -14.37
C TYR A 363 -9.93 4.19 -15.78
N ALA A 364 -11.20 4.05 -16.19
CA ALA A 364 -11.70 4.71 -17.38
C ALA A 364 -11.57 6.24 -17.27
N LYS A 365 -12.05 6.81 -16.15
CA LYS A 365 -11.90 8.25 -15.88
C LYS A 365 -10.44 8.71 -15.85
N ILE A 366 -9.56 7.94 -15.21
CA ILE A 366 -8.13 8.26 -15.15
C ILE A 366 -7.51 8.23 -16.55
N ASN A 367 -7.84 7.25 -17.39
CA ASN A 367 -7.34 7.16 -18.76
C ASN A 367 -7.80 8.32 -19.64
N ASP A 368 -9.03 8.84 -19.42
CA ASP A 368 -9.57 9.98 -20.15
C ASP A 368 -8.83 11.30 -19.86
N LEU A 369 -8.03 11.37 -18.79
CA LEU A 369 -7.19 12.54 -18.50
C LEU A 369 -6.01 12.70 -19.49
N ASP A 370 -5.61 11.60 -20.11
CA ASP A 370 -4.54 11.55 -21.11
C ASP A 370 -4.85 10.49 -22.17
N PRO A 371 -5.86 10.77 -23.05
CA PRO A 371 -6.27 9.80 -24.06
C PRO A 371 -5.16 9.55 -25.07
N PRO A 372 -5.07 8.34 -25.64
CA PRO A 372 -4.10 8.05 -26.70
C PRO A 372 -4.32 9.01 -27.87
N ALA A 373 -3.23 9.45 -28.49
CA ALA A 373 -3.31 10.30 -29.67
C ALA A 373 -4.19 9.62 -30.75
N PRO A 374 -5.09 10.37 -31.41
CA PRO A 374 -5.94 9.80 -32.44
C PRO A 374 -5.08 9.10 -33.49
N ALA A 375 -5.44 7.86 -33.80
CA ALA A 375 -4.73 7.09 -34.82
C ALA A 375 -4.62 7.93 -36.12
N LYS A 376 -3.39 8.23 -36.53
CA LYS A 376 -3.18 8.98 -37.82
C LYS A 376 -3.94 8.25 -38.89
N GLY A 377 -5.02 8.84 -39.38
CA GLY A 377 -5.88 8.26 -40.41
C GLY A 377 -5.05 7.78 -41.57
N ARG A 378 -5.19 6.52 -41.96
CA ARG A 378 -4.64 6.00 -43.21
C ARG A 378 -5.20 6.89 -44.33
N LYS A 379 -4.35 7.76 -44.91
CA LYS A 379 -4.71 8.51 -46.12
C LYS A 379 -5.25 7.51 -47.10
N ALA A 380 -6.52 7.62 -47.43
CA ALA A 380 -7.12 6.83 -48.50
C ALA A 380 -6.28 7.05 -49.79
N ARG A 381 -5.63 6.00 -50.26
CA ARG A 381 -4.95 6.02 -51.55
C ARG A 381 -6.03 6.25 -52.62
N LYS A 382 -6.13 7.49 -53.14
CA LYS A 382 -6.90 7.76 -54.34
C LYS A 382 -6.30 6.89 -55.46
N LYS A 383 -7.05 5.87 -55.90
CA LYS A 383 -6.77 5.18 -57.14
C LYS A 383 -6.97 6.21 -58.29
N LYS A 384 -5.92 6.42 -59.05
CA LYS A 384 -6.01 7.05 -60.36
C LYS A 384 -6.47 5.99 -61.38
#